data_dcade8c4a563977ff77605b589efbeb0
#
_entry.id   dcade8c4a563977ff77605b589efbeb0
#
_cell.length_a   1.000
_cell.length_b   1.000
_cell.length_c   1.000
_cell.angle_alpha   90.00
_cell.angle_beta   90.00
_cell.angle_gamma   90.00
#
_symmetry.space_group_name_H-M   'P 1'
#
loop_
_entity.id
_entity.type
_entity.pdbx_description
1 polymer ?
#
loop_
_entity_poly.entity_id
_entity_poly.type
_entity_poly.pdbx_seq_one_letter_code
_entity_poly.pdbx_strand_id
1 'polypeptide(L)'
;SGYAFPSTMPTGWSKTDATHATWTYTLQSKKCDSLATFASPTVSPAQCTDKTAGETVWESVVKPADGSGLTYTMSGPDANHKVTVTATLASGYAFPSTMPTGWSKTDASHATWTYTLQSKKCDSLVTPGAVTFTDQCGVNGDTYTIPVTEGVEYLVGEEVVKAGTYSGSGTVTVTAQATDGYVLAKDAVTSWT
;
A
#
# COMPACT_ATOMS: atom_id res chain seq x y z
N SER A 1 -19.34 70.14 -45.77
CA SER A 1 -18.97 68.84 -46.36
C SER A 1 -19.58 67.72 -45.49
N GLY A 2 -20.68 67.18 -45.98
CA GLY A 2 -21.52 66.34 -45.21
C GLY A 2 -21.19 64.87 -45.37
N TYR A 3 -20.64 64.22 -44.36
CA TYR A 3 -20.75 62.81 -44.20
C TYR A 3 -22.04 62.51 -43.44
N ALA A 4 -22.74 61.47 -43.88
CA ALA A 4 -23.97 61.01 -43.23
C ALA A 4 -23.81 59.52 -42.99
N PHE A 5 -24.37 58.97 -41.91
CA PHE A 5 -24.44 57.51 -41.72
C PHE A 5 -25.27 56.84 -42.83
N PRO A 6 -24.91 55.68 -43.26
CA PRO A 6 -25.67 54.93 -44.26
C PRO A 6 -27.11 54.68 -43.75
N SER A 7 -28.03 54.49 -44.70
CA SER A 7 -29.40 54.15 -44.39
C SER A 7 -29.59 52.85 -43.63
N THR A 8 -28.65 51.89 -43.85
CA THR A 8 -28.60 50.65 -43.13
C THR A 8 -27.28 50.60 -42.36
N MET A 9 -27.35 50.53 -41.04
CA MET A 9 -26.20 50.45 -40.17
C MET A 9 -25.59 49.03 -40.20
N PRO A 10 -24.28 48.90 -40.04
CA PRO A 10 -23.65 47.60 -39.86
C PRO A 10 -24.21 46.87 -38.61
N THR A 11 -24.16 45.56 -38.64
CA THR A 11 -24.65 44.72 -37.54
C THR A 11 -24.05 45.15 -36.19
N GLY A 12 -24.91 45.33 -35.19
CA GLY A 12 -24.53 45.75 -33.85
C GLY A 12 -24.48 47.25 -33.62
N TRP A 13 -24.53 48.07 -34.68
CA TRP A 13 -24.61 49.53 -34.57
C TRP A 13 -26.03 50.02 -34.68
N SER A 14 -26.40 51.00 -33.85
CA SER A 14 -27.70 51.70 -33.88
C SER A 14 -27.44 53.19 -33.99
N LYS A 15 -28.09 53.83 -34.99
CA LYS A 15 -28.06 55.26 -35.17
C LYS A 15 -28.87 55.91 -34.06
N THR A 16 -28.29 56.86 -33.32
CA THR A 16 -28.93 57.59 -32.25
C THR A 16 -29.45 58.98 -32.77
N ASP A 17 -28.70 59.61 -33.65
CA ASP A 17 -29.09 60.81 -34.33
C ASP A 17 -28.36 60.97 -35.68
N ALA A 18 -28.42 62.14 -36.32
CA ALA A 18 -27.81 62.40 -37.63
C ALA A 18 -26.29 62.29 -37.61
N THR A 19 -25.64 62.44 -36.45
CA THR A 19 -24.21 62.55 -36.29
C THR A 19 -23.62 61.47 -35.34
N HIS A 20 -24.50 60.73 -34.67
CA HIS A 20 -24.04 59.72 -33.66
C HIS A 20 -24.66 58.37 -33.95
N ALA A 21 -23.83 57.35 -33.72
CA ALA A 21 -24.25 55.95 -33.72
C ALA A 21 -23.55 55.22 -32.54
N THR A 22 -24.28 54.29 -31.94
CA THR A 22 -23.78 53.51 -30.81
C THR A 22 -23.70 52.04 -31.17
N TRP A 23 -22.70 51.41 -30.65
CA TRP A 23 -22.58 49.95 -30.63
C TRP A 23 -22.63 49.49 -29.17
N THR A 24 -23.51 48.58 -28.87
CA THR A 24 -23.67 48.07 -27.48
C THR A 24 -23.38 46.60 -27.47
N TYR A 25 -22.52 46.18 -26.54
CA TYR A 25 -22.23 44.79 -26.26
C TYR A 25 -22.41 44.55 -24.77
N THR A 26 -23.17 43.54 -24.44
CA THR A 26 -23.32 43.10 -23.05
C THR A 26 -22.25 42.03 -22.76
N LEU A 27 -21.32 42.40 -21.91
CA LEU A 27 -20.31 41.44 -21.42
C LEU A 27 -21.00 40.34 -20.63
N GLN A 28 -20.77 39.11 -21.04
CA GLN A 28 -21.23 37.94 -20.31
C GLN A 28 -20.25 37.62 -19.20
N SER A 29 -20.73 37.57 -17.97
CA SER A 29 -19.93 37.09 -16.86
C SER A 29 -19.84 35.54 -16.93
N LYS A 30 -18.65 35.03 -17.01
CA LYS A 30 -18.38 33.61 -16.87
C LYS A 30 -17.86 33.35 -15.45
N LYS A 31 -18.58 32.55 -14.68
CA LYS A 31 -18.06 32.05 -13.42
C LYS A 31 -16.95 31.04 -13.72
N CYS A 32 -15.75 31.29 -13.21
CA CYS A 32 -14.65 30.34 -13.31
C CYS A 32 -14.82 29.29 -12.22
N ASP A 33 -14.58 28.02 -12.58
CA ASP A 33 -14.57 26.92 -11.60
C ASP A 33 -13.36 27.08 -10.68
N SER A 34 -13.53 26.74 -9.42
CA SER A 34 -12.44 26.63 -8.45
C SER A 34 -11.61 25.37 -8.74
N LEU A 35 -10.31 25.41 -8.52
CA LEU A 35 -9.49 24.20 -8.65
C LEU A 35 -9.73 23.26 -7.47
N ALA A 36 -10.01 22.00 -7.78
CA ALA A 36 -10.11 20.96 -6.78
C ALA A 36 -8.73 20.57 -6.26
N THR A 37 -8.64 20.26 -4.96
CA THR A 37 -7.41 19.80 -4.31
C THR A 37 -7.55 18.33 -3.92
N PHE A 38 -6.65 17.50 -4.45
CA PHE A 38 -6.63 16.08 -4.17
C PHE A 38 -6.00 15.77 -2.82
N ALA A 39 -6.62 14.86 -2.08
CA ALA A 39 -5.97 14.15 -0.99
C ALA A 39 -5.50 12.76 -1.46
N SER A 40 -4.42 12.26 -0.89
CA SER A 40 -3.87 10.95 -1.26
C SER A 40 -4.53 9.83 -0.45
N PRO A 41 -4.87 8.68 -1.08
CA PRO A 41 -5.19 7.47 -0.35
C PRO A 41 -4.02 7.02 0.54
N THR A 42 -4.33 6.38 1.66
CA THR A 42 -3.33 5.84 2.58
C THR A 42 -3.24 4.34 2.40
N VAL A 43 -2.02 3.83 2.21
CA VAL A 43 -1.74 2.39 2.18
C VAL A 43 -1.16 2.00 3.55
N SER A 44 -1.76 1.00 4.18
CA SER A 44 -1.26 0.43 5.44
C SER A 44 -0.61 -0.92 5.14
N PRO A 45 0.59 -1.18 5.70
CA PRO A 45 1.31 -2.43 5.46
C PRO A 45 0.56 -3.63 6.00
N ALA A 46 0.80 -4.80 5.40
CA ALA A 46 0.28 -6.08 5.86
C ALA A 46 0.80 -6.39 7.28
N GLN A 47 -0.09 -6.69 8.21
CA GLN A 47 0.23 -6.97 9.61
C GLN A 47 -0.12 -8.40 9.97
N CYS A 48 0.81 -9.08 10.66
CA CYS A 48 0.62 -10.45 11.16
C CYS A 48 0.07 -10.49 12.61
N THR A 49 -0.32 -9.36 13.17
CA THR A 49 -0.91 -9.31 14.52
C THR A 49 -2.21 -10.13 14.55
N ASP A 50 -2.33 -11.02 15.52
CA ASP A 50 -3.47 -11.91 15.72
C ASP A 50 -3.79 -12.85 14.52
N LYS A 51 -2.80 -13.13 13.68
CA LYS A 51 -2.93 -14.01 12.53
C LYS A 51 -2.34 -15.39 12.80
N THR A 52 -2.96 -16.40 12.15
CA THR A 52 -2.47 -17.76 12.21
C THR A 52 -1.14 -17.86 11.46
N ALA A 53 -0.22 -18.64 12.03
CA ALA A 53 1.05 -18.95 11.38
C ALA A 53 0.83 -19.54 9.98
N GLY A 54 1.58 -19.06 9.00
CA GLY A 54 1.44 -19.46 7.60
C GLY A 54 0.30 -18.75 6.84
N GLU A 55 -0.52 -17.94 7.50
CA GLU A 55 -1.58 -17.15 6.86
C GLU A 55 -0.98 -16.06 5.98
N THR A 56 -1.58 -15.81 4.82
CA THR A 56 -1.22 -14.70 3.96
C THR A 56 -2.07 -13.48 4.33
N VAL A 57 -1.42 -12.40 4.70
CA VAL A 57 -2.04 -11.10 4.98
C VAL A 57 -1.72 -10.11 3.88
N TRP A 58 -2.61 -9.16 3.68
CA TRP A 58 -2.50 -8.17 2.61
C TRP A 58 -2.44 -6.76 3.17
N GLU A 59 -1.82 -5.86 2.44
CA GLU A 59 -1.94 -4.42 2.66
C GLU A 59 -3.40 -3.99 2.59
N SER A 60 -3.70 -2.85 3.18
CA SER A 60 -5.02 -2.23 3.07
C SER A 60 -4.91 -0.79 2.59
N VAL A 61 -5.97 -0.32 1.91
CA VAL A 61 -6.08 1.05 1.43
C VAL A 61 -7.24 1.73 2.14
N VAL A 62 -7.03 2.96 2.57
CA VAL A 62 -8.07 3.84 3.08
C VAL A 62 -8.23 5.01 2.11
N LYS A 63 -9.45 5.23 1.60
CA LYS A 63 -9.74 6.37 0.74
C LYS A 63 -9.66 7.67 1.54
N PRO A 64 -9.33 8.81 0.91
CA PRO A 64 -9.38 10.10 1.57
C PRO A 64 -10.80 10.48 2.00
N ALA A 65 -10.90 11.40 2.96
CA ALA A 65 -12.15 12.06 3.27
C ALA A 65 -12.55 13.00 2.14
N ASP A 66 -13.86 13.17 1.92
CA ASP A 66 -14.40 14.10 0.95
C ASP A 66 -14.07 15.56 1.34
N GLY A 67 -13.84 16.39 0.36
CA GLY A 67 -13.51 17.81 0.58
C GLY A 67 -12.86 18.48 -0.62
N SER A 68 -12.64 19.80 -0.49
CA SER A 68 -11.94 20.60 -1.52
C SER A 68 -12.48 20.42 -2.95
N GLY A 69 -13.81 20.27 -3.09
CA GLY A 69 -14.47 20.09 -4.38
C GLY A 69 -14.43 18.66 -4.93
N LEU A 70 -14.04 17.67 -4.12
CA LEU A 70 -13.98 16.26 -4.47
C LEU A 70 -14.75 15.38 -3.50
N THR A 71 -15.41 14.37 -4.05
CA THR A 71 -15.92 13.21 -3.31
C THR A 71 -15.16 11.96 -3.73
N TYR A 72 -14.88 11.07 -2.78
CA TYR A 72 -14.10 9.87 -3.03
C TYR A 72 -14.90 8.59 -2.80
N THR A 73 -14.87 7.71 -3.77
CA THR A 73 -15.38 6.35 -3.64
C THR A 73 -14.24 5.36 -3.80
N MET A 74 -14.38 4.17 -3.25
CA MET A 74 -13.39 3.10 -3.35
C MET A 74 -14.06 1.81 -3.75
N SER A 75 -13.42 1.08 -4.64
CA SER A 75 -13.80 -0.27 -5.06
C SER A 75 -12.61 -1.22 -5.04
N GLY A 76 -12.89 -2.49 -4.92
CA GLY A 76 -11.89 -3.54 -4.78
C GLY A 76 -11.66 -3.95 -3.31
N PRO A 77 -10.64 -4.79 -3.04
CA PRO A 77 -9.76 -5.36 -4.05
C PRO A 77 -10.49 -6.28 -5.04
N ASP A 78 -10.07 -6.26 -6.29
CA ASP A 78 -10.52 -7.20 -7.32
C ASP A 78 -9.76 -8.55 -7.23
N ALA A 79 -9.98 -9.45 -8.19
CA ALA A 79 -9.31 -10.75 -8.25
C ALA A 79 -7.78 -10.66 -8.39
N ASN A 80 -7.25 -9.51 -8.81
CA ASN A 80 -5.83 -9.22 -8.91
C ASN A 80 -5.32 -8.39 -7.72
N HIS A 81 -6.07 -8.32 -6.62
CA HIS A 81 -5.80 -7.51 -5.44
C HIS A 81 -5.62 -6.01 -5.72
N LYS A 82 -6.24 -5.52 -6.81
CA LYS A 82 -6.20 -4.12 -7.20
C LYS A 82 -7.34 -3.34 -6.56
N VAL A 83 -6.99 -2.24 -5.91
CA VAL A 83 -7.92 -1.26 -5.35
C VAL A 83 -7.96 -0.04 -6.26
N THR A 84 -9.16 0.50 -6.48
CA THR A 84 -9.36 1.74 -7.23
C THR A 84 -10.09 2.74 -6.34
N VAL A 85 -9.51 3.94 -6.21
CA VAL A 85 -10.16 5.09 -5.59
C VAL A 85 -10.56 6.05 -6.71
N THR A 86 -11.83 6.42 -6.76
CA THR A 86 -12.36 7.37 -7.74
C THR A 86 -12.67 8.68 -7.06
N ALA A 87 -12.13 9.77 -7.59
CA ALA A 87 -12.44 11.13 -7.21
C ALA A 87 -13.45 11.72 -8.21
N THR A 88 -14.54 12.29 -7.72
CA THR A 88 -15.59 12.91 -8.51
C THR A 88 -15.65 14.40 -8.18
N LEU A 89 -15.63 15.27 -9.20
CA LEU A 89 -15.74 16.71 -9.06
C LEU A 89 -17.13 17.13 -8.58
N ALA A 90 -17.16 18.03 -7.63
CA ALA A 90 -18.36 18.78 -7.27
C ALA A 90 -18.64 19.89 -8.30
N SER A 91 -19.88 20.32 -8.38
CA SER A 91 -20.29 21.45 -9.26
C SER A 91 -19.51 22.73 -8.91
N GLY A 92 -19.01 23.42 -9.91
CA GLY A 92 -18.23 24.66 -9.76
C GLY A 92 -16.74 24.40 -9.44
N TYR A 93 -16.27 23.19 -9.63
CA TYR A 93 -14.86 22.82 -9.53
C TYR A 93 -14.33 22.24 -10.83
N ALA A 94 -13.02 22.39 -11.03
CA ALA A 94 -12.28 21.81 -12.15
C ALA A 94 -11.04 21.08 -11.65
N PHE A 95 -10.62 20.06 -12.38
CA PHE A 95 -9.34 19.42 -12.12
C PHE A 95 -8.17 20.37 -12.43
N PRO A 96 -7.06 20.29 -11.67
CA PRO A 96 -5.85 21.01 -12.02
C PRO A 96 -5.33 20.56 -13.40
N SER A 97 -4.62 21.44 -14.09
CA SER A 97 -4.05 21.14 -15.42
C SER A 97 -3.03 19.99 -15.36
N THR A 98 -2.33 19.86 -14.24
CA THR A 98 -1.42 18.74 -13.96
C THR A 98 -2.01 17.94 -12.81
N MET A 99 -2.29 16.66 -13.06
CA MET A 99 -2.82 15.77 -12.03
C MET A 99 -1.74 15.43 -11.00
N PRO A 100 -2.10 15.32 -9.71
CA PRO A 100 -1.15 14.86 -8.70
C PRO A 100 -0.66 13.43 -8.97
N THR A 101 0.52 13.11 -8.45
CA THR A 101 1.13 11.78 -8.60
C THR A 101 0.17 10.67 -8.18
N GLY A 102 0.07 9.66 -9.02
CA GLY A 102 -0.80 8.49 -8.81
C GLY A 102 -2.24 8.69 -9.27
N TRP A 103 -2.70 9.92 -9.53
CA TRP A 103 -4.03 10.20 -10.05
C TRP A 103 -4.03 10.33 -11.58
N SER A 104 -4.99 9.71 -12.21
CA SER A 104 -5.22 9.78 -13.66
C SER A 104 -6.64 10.22 -13.94
N LYS A 105 -6.78 11.26 -14.77
CA LYS A 105 -8.09 11.75 -15.22
C LYS A 105 -8.71 10.70 -16.16
N THR A 106 -9.94 10.29 -15.88
CA THR A 106 -10.70 9.35 -16.70
C THR A 106 -11.70 10.05 -17.61
N ASP A 107 -12.31 11.14 -17.16
CA ASP A 107 -13.20 12.00 -17.94
C ASP A 107 -13.23 13.46 -17.39
N ALA A 108 -14.19 14.25 -17.81
CA ALA A 108 -14.30 15.66 -17.40
C ALA A 108 -14.53 15.84 -15.88
N SER A 109 -15.16 14.87 -15.22
CA SER A 109 -15.61 14.93 -13.83
C SER A 109 -15.02 13.84 -12.92
N HIS A 110 -14.29 12.88 -13.47
CA HIS A 110 -13.74 11.77 -12.71
C HIS A 110 -12.24 11.63 -12.92
N ALA A 111 -11.57 11.24 -11.84
CA ALA A 111 -10.17 10.80 -11.85
C ALA A 111 -10.00 9.56 -10.95
N THR A 112 -9.07 8.70 -11.29
CA THR A 112 -8.82 7.46 -10.54
C THR A 112 -7.38 7.38 -10.06
N TRP A 113 -7.22 6.77 -8.89
CA TRP A 113 -5.97 6.29 -8.32
C TRP A 113 -6.10 4.79 -8.14
N THR A 114 -5.06 4.05 -8.52
CA THR A 114 -5.07 2.59 -8.41
C THR A 114 -3.83 2.08 -7.71
N TYR A 115 -4.01 1.01 -6.92
CA TYR A 115 -2.93 0.34 -6.21
C TYR A 115 -3.15 -1.16 -6.19
N THR A 116 -2.09 -1.94 -6.41
CA THR A 116 -2.15 -3.40 -6.25
C THR A 116 -1.55 -3.74 -4.90
N LEU A 117 -2.38 -4.32 -4.01
CA LEU A 117 -1.98 -4.70 -2.66
C LEU A 117 -0.83 -5.71 -2.70
N GLN A 118 0.14 -5.52 -1.83
CA GLN A 118 1.20 -6.49 -1.59
C GLN A 118 0.78 -7.42 -0.46
N SER A 119 1.22 -8.67 -0.54
CA SER A 119 0.97 -9.65 0.51
C SER A 119 2.24 -9.93 1.32
N LYS A 120 2.03 -10.35 2.55
CA LYS A 120 3.05 -10.93 3.42
C LYS A 120 2.53 -12.25 3.97
N LYS A 121 3.37 -13.30 3.94
CA LYS A 121 3.10 -14.53 4.66
C LYS A 121 3.54 -14.35 6.11
N CYS A 122 2.70 -14.72 7.06
CA CYS A 122 3.03 -14.66 8.47
C CYS A 122 3.86 -15.89 8.84
N ASP A 123 4.97 -15.67 9.57
CA ASP A 123 5.86 -16.74 10.00
C ASP A 123 5.13 -17.66 10.98
N SER A 124 5.48 -18.95 10.93
CA SER A 124 4.95 -19.97 11.83
C SER A 124 5.73 -19.96 13.13
N LEU A 125 5.02 -19.97 14.28
CA LEU A 125 5.66 -20.16 15.60
C LEU A 125 6.11 -21.60 15.75
N VAL A 126 7.38 -21.78 16.15
CA VAL A 126 7.93 -23.11 16.46
C VAL A 126 8.57 -23.12 17.83
N THR A 127 8.52 -24.28 18.47
CA THR A 127 9.26 -24.56 19.70
C THR A 127 10.25 -25.69 19.40
N PRO A 128 11.55 -25.47 19.57
CA PRO A 128 12.54 -26.53 19.36
C PRO A 128 12.27 -27.74 20.25
N GLY A 129 12.45 -28.91 19.69
CA GLY A 129 12.44 -30.14 20.48
C GLY A 129 13.66 -30.20 21.41
N ALA A 130 13.52 -30.84 22.55
CA ALA A 130 14.62 -30.95 23.52
C ALA A 130 15.75 -31.85 22.99
N VAL A 131 16.98 -31.35 23.07
CA VAL A 131 18.18 -32.18 22.88
C VAL A 131 18.37 -33.00 24.13
N THR A 132 18.67 -34.27 23.96
CA THR A 132 18.96 -35.19 25.08
C THR A 132 20.43 -35.62 25.09
N PHE A 133 21.01 -35.71 26.29
CA PHE A 133 22.39 -36.17 26.49
C PHE A 133 22.36 -37.47 27.27
N THR A 134 23.25 -38.39 26.92
CA THR A 134 23.39 -39.66 27.60
C THR A 134 24.86 -39.83 27.97
N ASP A 135 25.12 -39.83 29.29
CA ASP A 135 26.44 -40.13 29.86
C ASP A 135 26.54 -41.62 30.16
N GLN A 136 27.61 -42.25 29.69
CA GLN A 136 27.91 -43.63 29.98
C GLN A 136 29.27 -43.75 30.70
N CYS A 137 29.35 -44.65 31.66
CA CYS A 137 30.61 -44.93 32.33
C CYS A 137 31.66 -45.51 31.34
N GLY A 138 32.78 -44.84 31.19
CA GLY A 138 33.88 -45.23 30.31
C GLY A 138 34.17 -44.23 29.21
N VAL A 139 35.26 -44.39 28.51
CA VAL A 139 35.64 -43.52 27.39
C VAL A 139 34.85 -43.90 26.13
N ASN A 140 34.31 -42.90 25.44
CA ASN A 140 33.60 -42.97 24.14
C ASN A 140 32.17 -43.55 24.16
N GLY A 141 31.48 -43.55 25.32
CA GLY A 141 30.06 -43.94 25.41
C GLY A 141 29.05 -42.82 25.38
N ASP A 142 29.50 -41.58 25.54
CA ASP A 142 28.63 -40.42 25.66
C ASP A 142 28.03 -40.02 24.31
N THR A 143 26.77 -39.69 24.33
CA THR A 143 26.04 -39.29 23.13
C THR A 143 25.11 -38.13 23.39
N TYR A 144 24.81 -37.38 22.33
CA TYR A 144 23.70 -36.41 22.30
C TYR A 144 22.78 -36.69 21.13
N THR A 145 21.50 -36.49 21.33
CA THR A 145 20.47 -36.74 20.31
C THR A 145 19.75 -35.46 19.96
N ILE A 146 19.80 -35.12 18.70
CA ILE A 146 19.10 -33.97 18.10
C ILE A 146 17.78 -34.44 17.54
N PRO A 147 16.63 -33.85 17.96
CA PRO A 147 15.31 -34.25 17.48
C PRO A 147 15.02 -33.71 16.08
N VAL A 148 14.06 -34.31 15.39
CA VAL A 148 13.44 -33.71 14.22
C VAL A 148 12.40 -32.67 14.69
N THR A 149 12.56 -31.42 14.27
CA THR A 149 11.57 -30.37 14.53
C THR A 149 11.39 -29.55 13.27
N GLU A 150 10.17 -29.54 12.73
CA GLU A 150 9.86 -28.76 11.54
C GLU A 150 10.08 -27.26 11.82
N GLY A 151 10.74 -26.57 10.89
CA GLY A 151 11.01 -25.15 11.00
C GLY A 151 12.15 -24.78 11.95
N VAL A 152 12.93 -25.77 12.43
CA VAL A 152 14.07 -25.57 13.32
C VAL A 152 15.32 -26.24 12.77
N GLU A 153 16.42 -25.51 12.80
CA GLU A 153 17.77 -26.03 12.61
C GLU A 153 18.51 -26.03 13.92
N TYR A 154 19.31 -27.08 14.13
CA TYR A 154 20.19 -27.24 15.30
C TYR A 154 21.63 -27.08 14.89
N LEU A 155 22.43 -26.40 15.73
CA LEU A 155 23.84 -26.15 15.49
C LEU A 155 24.67 -26.65 16.64
N VAL A 156 25.83 -27.20 16.31
CA VAL A 156 26.94 -27.50 17.25
C VAL A 156 28.09 -26.56 16.87
N GLY A 157 28.38 -25.60 17.74
CA GLY A 157 29.20 -24.46 17.34
C GLY A 157 28.51 -23.61 16.28
N GLU A 158 29.10 -23.48 15.10
CA GLU A 158 28.54 -22.75 13.96
C GLU A 158 28.01 -23.68 12.84
N GLU A 159 28.11 -25.01 13.02
CA GLU A 159 27.73 -25.98 12.01
C GLU A 159 26.29 -26.49 12.23
N VAL A 160 25.47 -26.45 11.16
CA VAL A 160 24.13 -27.05 11.18
C VAL A 160 24.25 -28.57 11.21
N VAL A 161 23.61 -29.19 12.19
CA VAL A 161 23.63 -30.63 12.43
C VAL A 161 22.24 -31.23 12.21
N LYS A 162 22.14 -32.29 11.44
CA LYS A 162 20.89 -33.01 11.18
C LYS A 162 20.37 -33.71 12.43
N ALA A 163 19.04 -34.00 12.43
CA ALA A 163 18.47 -34.85 13.47
C ALA A 163 19.16 -36.25 13.50
N GLY A 164 19.45 -36.72 14.68
CA GLY A 164 20.17 -38.00 14.87
C GLY A 164 20.91 -38.06 16.21
N THR A 165 21.54 -39.19 16.48
CA THR A 165 22.37 -39.41 17.67
C THR A 165 23.84 -39.35 17.28
N TYR A 166 24.62 -38.58 18.03
CA TYR A 166 26.02 -38.30 17.78
C TYR A 166 26.85 -38.64 19.02
N SER A 167 28.05 -39.10 18.81
CA SER A 167 29.00 -39.26 19.91
C SER A 167 29.47 -37.89 20.39
N GLY A 168 29.57 -37.71 21.68
CA GLY A 168 30.08 -36.52 22.34
C GLY A 168 31.27 -36.82 23.25
N SER A 169 32.07 -35.83 23.55
CA SER A 169 33.11 -35.88 24.58
C SER A 169 33.31 -34.48 25.15
N GLY A 170 33.51 -34.41 26.45
CA GLY A 170 33.61 -33.12 27.14
C GLY A 170 32.28 -32.32 27.09
N THR A 171 32.37 -31.01 26.94
CA THR A 171 31.20 -30.15 26.89
C THR A 171 30.70 -29.97 25.46
N VAL A 172 29.47 -30.38 25.18
CA VAL A 172 28.81 -30.18 23.89
C VAL A 172 27.66 -29.20 24.12
N THR A 173 27.66 -28.08 23.38
CA THR A 173 26.54 -27.13 23.37
C THR A 173 25.83 -27.21 22.03
N VAL A 174 24.53 -27.45 22.08
CA VAL A 174 23.64 -27.43 20.91
C VAL A 174 22.75 -26.19 20.99
N THR A 175 22.68 -25.45 19.92
CA THR A 175 21.75 -24.28 19.80
C THR A 175 20.72 -24.55 18.73
N ALA A 176 19.56 -23.90 18.82
CA ALA A 176 18.49 -23.98 17.84
C ALA A 176 18.18 -22.60 17.25
N GLN A 177 17.93 -22.57 15.96
CA GLN A 177 17.44 -21.39 15.24
C GLN A 177 16.24 -21.75 14.36
N ALA A 178 15.37 -20.75 14.10
CA ALA A 178 14.26 -20.94 13.18
C ALA A 178 14.76 -20.85 11.73
N THR A 179 14.17 -21.67 10.85
CA THR A 179 14.37 -21.58 9.40
C THR A 179 13.45 -20.53 8.78
N ASP A 180 13.64 -20.22 7.49
CA ASP A 180 12.80 -19.27 6.74
C ASP A 180 11.31 -19.62 6.84
N GLY A 181 10.48 -18.62 7.14
CA GLY A 181 9.04 -18.78 7.34
C GLY A 181 8.64 -19.25 8.73
N TYR A 182 9.59 -19.34 9.65
CA TYR A 182 9.36 -19.70 11.05
C TYR A 182 9.99 -18.68 12.00
N VAL A 183 9.43 -18.57 13.21
CA VAL A 183 10.00 -17.81 14.33
C VAL A 183 9.92 -18.65 15.60
N LEU A 184 10.92 -18.54 16.46
CA LEU A 184 10.92 -19.24 17.74
C LEU A 184 9.86 -18.64 18.68
N ALA A 185 9.15 -19.50 19.41
CA ALA A 185 8.25 -19.06 20.47
C ALA A 185 9.02 -18.26 21.53
N LYS A 186 8.36 -17.24 22.10
CA LYS A 186 8.99 -16.23 22.98
C LYS A 186 9.81 -16.82 24.15
N ASP A 187 9.32 -17.93 24.73
CA ASP A 187 9.95 -18.56 25.88
C ASP A 187 10.57 -19.94 25.54
N ALA A 188 10.86 -20.16 24.23
CA ALA A 188 11.45 -21.42 23.79
C ALA A 188 12.86 -21.59 24.34
N VAL A 189 13.16 -22.79 24.80
CA VAL A 189 14.54 -23.18 25.10
C VAL A 189 15.27 -23.36 23.76
N THR A 190 16.39 -22.66 23.59
CA THR A 190 17.15 -22.61 22.34
C THR A 190 18.60 -23.04 22.50
N SER A 191 18.99 -23.47 23.67
CA SER A 191 20.36 -23.95 23.96
C SER A 191 20.35 -25.06 25.02
N TRP A 192 21.13 -26.08 24.79
CA TRP A 192 21.32 -27.23 25.65
C TRP A 192 22.81 -27.52 25.77
N THR A 193 23.26 -27.82 26.98
CA THR A 193 24.67 -28.13 27.27
C THR A 193 24.78 -29.33 28.22
#